data_756db073a2f05f0dbb5d32a983c81c21
#
_entry.id   756db073a2f05f0dbb5d32a983c81c21
#
_cell.length_a   1.000
_cell.length_b   1.000
_cell.length_c   1.000
_cell.angle_alpha   90.00
_cell.angle_beta   90.00
_cell.angle_gamma   90.00
#
_symmetry.space_group_name_H-M   'P 1'
#
loop_
_entity.id
_entity.type
_entity.pdbx_description
1 polymer ?
#
loop_
_entity_poly.entity_id
_entity_poly.type
_entity_poly.pdbx_seq_one_letter_code
_entity_poly.pdbx_strand_id
1 'polypeptide(L)'
;LEAEANGVQLMKPMPQLDELLAKANAKDVFGTKMRSVVKLANHEGIKAVVEQQFAVGKQILDAGLVPIIEPEVDINSPEKAEAEALLKLEILTQLNLLGDDKVMLKLTLPTEANFYKELVDHPKVIKVVALSGGYSRDDATAKLAENQGMIASFSRALTEGVSAQQNDEEFEATLDAAIEGIYQASLT
;
A
#
# COMPACT_ATOMS: atom_id res chain seq x y z
N LEU A 1 9.43 -11.81 3.00
CA LEU A 1 9.88 -11.54 1.63
C LEU A 1 10.98 -12.50 1.24
N GLU A 2 11.13 -12.76 -0.05
CA GLU A 2 12.28 -13.44 -0.62
C GLU A 2 13.54 -12.56 -0.55
N ALA A 3 14.71 -13.15 -0.86
CA ALA A 3 15.93 -12.38 -1.06
C ALA A 3 15.75 -11.41 -2.24
N GLU A 4 16.50 -10.31 -2.21
CA GLU A 4 16.47 -9.33 -3.29
C GLU A 4 17.03 -9.93 -4.59
N ALA A 5 16.29 -9.75 -5.69
CA ALA A 5 16.71 -10.09 -7.05
C ALA A 5 16.08 -9.09 -8.02
N ASN A 6 16.79 -8.71 -9.07
CA ASN A 6 16.31 -7.74 -10.07
C ASN A 6 15.74 -6.45 -9.44
N GLY A 7 16.38 -5.94 -8.38
CA GLY A 7 15.98 -4.71 -7.69
C GLY A 7 14.65 -4.80 -6.94
N VAL A 8 14.12 -6.00 -6.67
CA VAL A 8 12.87 -6.21 -5.95
C VAL A 8 12.95 -7.34 -4.93
N GLN A 9 12.00 -7.39 -4.01
CA GLN A 9 11.76 -8.52 -3.12
C GLN A 9 10.32 -9.02 -3.30
N LEU A 10 10.18 -10.23 -3.83
CA LEU A 10 8.91 -10.92 -3.98
C LEU A 10 8.38 -11.44 -2.64
N MET A 11 7.10 -11.76 -2.60
CA MET A 11 6.53 -12.51 -1.47
C MET A 11 7.03 -13.95 -1.47
N LYS A 12 7.22 -14.49 -0.27
CA LYS A 12 7.42 -15.94 -0.09
C LYS A 12 6.14 -16.72 -0.43
N PRO A 13 6.24 -17.97 -0.87
CA PRO A 13 5.08 -18.83 -1.06
C PRO A 13 4.21 -18.91 0.22
N MET A 14 2.89 -18.92 0.03
CA MET A 14 1.91 -18.97 1.11
C MET A 14 1.05 -20.24 0.98
N PRO A 15 1.58 -21.45 1.29
CA PRO A 15 0.88 -22.71 1.05
C PRO A 15 -0.40 -22.87 1.88
N GLN A 16 -0.58 -22.08 2.94
CA GLN A 16 -1.76 -22.13 3.82
C GLN A 16 -2.71 -20.96 3.57
N LEU A 17 -2.61 -20.27 2.42
CA LEU A 17 -3.41 -19.08 2.16
C LEU A 17 -4.90 -19.38 2.16
N ASP A 18 -5.34 -20.47 1.54
CA ASP A 18 -6.77 -20.85 1.50
C ASP A 18 -7.36 -21.07 2.91
N GLU A 19 -6.61 -21.71 3.79
CA GLU A 19 -7.03 -21.90 5.19
C GLU A 19 -7.14 -20.57 5.94
N LEU A 20 -6.21 -19.64 5.67
CA LEU A 20 -6.22 -18.30 6.24
C LEU A 20 -7.43 -17.49 5.74
N LEU A 21 -7.71 -17.55 4.44
CA LEU A 21 -8.87 -16.87 3.84
C LEU A 21 -10.19 -17.43 4.39
N ALA A 22 -10.31 -18.75 4.55
CA ALA A 22 -11.48 -19.36 5.19
C ALA A 22 -11.68 -18.89 6.64
N LYS A 23 -10.60 -18.78 7.42
CA LYS A 23 -10.64 -18.23 8.78
C LYS A 23 -11.02 -16.74 8.81
N ALA A 24 -10.55 -15.98 7.84
CA ALA A 24 -10.89 -14.57 7.69
C ALA A 24 -12.39 -14.39 7.42
N ASN A 25 -12.94 -15.15 6.47
CA ASN A 25 -14.37 -15.15 6.16
C ASN A 25 -15.24 -15.53 7.38
N ALA A 26 -14.81 -16.52 8.16
CA ALA A 26 -15.53 -16.94 9.38
C ALA A 26 -15.56 -15.87 10.49
N LYS A 27 -14.83 -14.77 10.30
CA LYS A 27 -14.73 -13.63 11.24
C LYS A 27 -15.17 -12.31 10.61
N ASP A 28 -15.87 -12.36 9.48
CA ASP A 28 -16.36 -11.19 8.75
C ASP A 28 -15.24 -10.17 8.40
N VAL A 29 -14.04 -10.66 8.10
CA VAL A 29 -12.94 -9.81 7.66
C VAL A 29 -13.22 -9.31 6.25
N PHE A 30 -13.10 -8.00 6.02
CA PHE A 30 -13.36 -7.36 4.73
C PHE A 30 -12.36 -7.77 3.65
N GLY A 31 -11.07 -7.83 4.00
CA GLY A 31 -10.02 -8.09 3.02
C GLY A 31 -8.67 -8.36 3.65
N THR A 32 -7.69 -8.66 2.83
CA THR A 32 -6.33 -8.97 3.26
C THR A 32 -5.30 -8.14 2.52
N LYS A 33 -4.20 -7.86 3.17
CA LYS A 33 -3.07 -7.10 2.63
C LYS A 33 -1.86 -7.99 2.42
N MET A 34 -1.21 -7.85 1.28
CA MET A 34 0.08 -8.44 0.95
C MET A 34 1.15 -7.35 0.82
N ARG A 35 2.44 -7.71 0.75
CA ARG A 35 3.53 -6.76 0.59
C ARG A 35 4.68 -7.34 -0.20
N SER A 36 5.19 -6.57 -1.17
CA SER A 36 6.48 -6.76 -1.84
C SER A 36 7.25 -5.44 -1.76
N VAL A 37 8.54 -5.45 -2.06
CA VAL A 37 9.37 -4.22 -2.05
C VAL A 37 10.05 -4.04 -3.40
N VAL A 38 9.98 -2.83 -3.93
CA VAL A 38 10.68 -2.36 -5.12
C VAL A 38 11.79 -1.42 -4.67
N LYS A 39 13.04 -1.76 -5.00
CA LYS A 39 14.22 -0.99 -4.60
C LYS A 39 14.89 -0.26 -5.75
N LEU A 40 14.76 -0.77 -6.98
CA LEU A 40 15.33 -0.18 -8.19
C LEU A 40 14.31 -0.19 -9.33
N ALA A 41 14.51 0.66 -10.32
CA ALA A 41 13.66 0.76 -11.51
C ALA A 41 13.95 -0.37 -12.53
N ASN A 42 13.91 -1.61 -12.08
CA ASN A 42 14.09 -2.76 -12.94
C ASN A 42 12.72 -3.26 -13.45
N HIS A 43 12.48 -3.14 -14.76
CA HIS A 43 11.20 -3.47 -15.38
C HIS A 43 10.78 -4.92 -15.15
N GLU A 44 11.69 -5.89 -15.32
CA GLU A 44 11.37 -7.32 -15.13
C GLU A 44 11.03 -7.63 -13.67
N GLY A 45 11.77 -7.04 -12.72
CA GLY A 45 11.52 -7.18 -11.30
C GLY A 45 10.18 -6.59 -10.89
N ILE A 46 9.88 -5.37 -11.32
CA ILE A 46 8.60 -4.69 -11.02
C ILE A 46 7.42 -5.46 -11.63
N LYS A 47 7.54 -5.90 -12.87
CA LYS A 47 6.55 -6.75 -13.53
C LYS A 47 6.28 -8.02 -12.73
N ALA A 48 7.34 -8.73 -12.32
CA ALA A 48 7.19 -9.95 -11.52
C ALA A 48 6.50 -9.69 -10.17
N VAL A 49 6.79 -8.56 -9.49
CA VAL A 49 6.11 -8.14 -8.27
C VAL A 49 4.61 -7.96 -8.51
N VAL A 50 4.24 -7.21 -9.55
CA VAL A 50 2.85 -6.88 -9.83
C VAL A 50 2.09 -8.14 -10.24
N GLU A 51 2.63 -8.95 -11.16
CA GLU A 51 2.03 -10.21 -11.57
C GLU A 51 1.81 -11.16 -10.39
N GLN A 52 2.81 -11.33 -9.51
CA GLN A 52 2.68 -12.15 -8.32
C GLN A 52 1.55 -11.66 -7.40
N GLN A 53 1.50 -10.36 -7.13
CA GLN A 53 0.50 -9.79 -6.23
C GLN A 53 -0.91 -9.88 -6.82
N PHE A 54 -1.09 -9.68 -8.12
CA PHE A 54 -2.40 -9.85 -8.76
C PHE A 54 -2.82 -11.31 -8.85
N ALA A 55 -1.90 -12.26 -9.05
CA ALA A 55 -2.21 -13.69 -8.99
C ALA A 55 -2.69 -14.11 -7.59
N VAL A 56 -2.02 -13.68 -6.53
CA VAL A 56 -2.47 -13.88 -5.15
C VAL A 56 -3.77 -13.12 -4.88
N GLY A 57 -3.89 -11.90 -5.41
CA GLY A 57 -5.10 -11.09 -5.34
C GLY A 57 -6.32 -11.80 -5.92
N LYS A 58 -6.14 -12.50 -7.04
CA LYS A 58 -7.24 -13.31 -7.62
C LYS A 58 -7.68 -14.43 -6.67
N GLN A 59 -6.75 -15.15 -6.03
CA GLN A 59 -7.09 -16.18 -5.05
C GLN A 59 -7.89 -15.59 -3.86
N ILE A 60 -7.55 -14.36 -3.44
CA ILE A 60 -8.27 -13.64 -2.37
C ILE A 60 -9.68 -13.26 -2.83
N LEU A 61 -9.83 -12.76 -4.08
CA LEU A 61 -11.12 -12.43 -4.69
C LEU A 61 -12.01 -13.68 -4.82
N ASP A 62 -11.45 -14.79 -5.28
CA ASP A 62 -12.17 -16.07 -5.41
C ASP A 62 -12.67 -16.60 -4.06
N ALA A 63 -12.03 -16.21 -2.95
CA ALA A 63 -12.49 -16.48 -1.59
C ALA A 63 -13.53 -15.45 -1.08
N GLY A 64 -13.91 -14.45 -1.87
CA GLY A 64 -14.90 -13.43 -1.50
C GLY A 64 -14.36 -12.29 -0.64
N LEU A 65 -13.04 -12.12 -0.56
CA LEU A 65 -12.37 -11.06 0.20
C LEU A 65 -11.76 -10.02 -0.76
N VAL A 66 -11.54 -8.80 -0.27
CA VAL A 66 -10.89 -7.73 -1.03
C VAL A 66 -9.36 -7.81 -0.87
N PRO A 67 -8.59 -7.98 -1.96
CA PRO A 67 -7.14 -7.90 -1.90
C PRO A 67 -6.67 -6.46 -1.82
N ILE A 68 -5.72 -6.18 -0.94
CA ILE A 68 -5.00 -4.91 -0.86
C ILE A 68 -3.59 -5.16 -1.41
N ILE A 69 -3.36 -4.72 -2.63
CA ILE A 69 -2.12 -4.87 -3.39
C ILE A 69 -1.11 -3.83 -2.89
N GLU A 70 0.01 -4.27 -2.29
CA GLU A 70 1.02 -3.39 -1.70
C GLU A 70 2.43 -3.66 -2.28
N PRO A 71 2.73 -3.19 -3.49
CA PRO A 71 4.08 -3.14 -4.04
C PRO A 71 4.78 -1.87 -3.55
N GLU A 72 5.37 -1.93 -2.36
CA GLU A 72 6.03 -0.79 -1.73
C GLU A 72 7.30 -0.39 -2.49
N VAL A 73 7.36 0.84 -2.99
CA VAL A 73 8.62 1.42 -3.50
C VAL A 73 9.40 1.98 -2.32
N ASP A 74 10.67 1.58 -2.18
CA ASP A 74 11.56 2.07 -1.14
C ASP A 74 11.75 3.58 -1.28
N ILE A 75 11.46 4.34 -0.23
CA ILE A 75 11.60 5.81 -0.24
C ILE A 75 13.04 6.26 -0.44
N ASN A 76 14.02 5.41 -0.14
CA ASN A 76 15.45 5.67 -0.29
C ASN A 76 15.99 5.18 -1.64
N SER A 77 15.15 4.66 -2.53
CA SER A 77 15.58 4.25 -3.86
C SER A 77 16.15 5.44 -4.63
N PRO A 78 17.36 5.30 -5.20
CA PRO A 78 17.92 6.35 -6.06
C PRO A 78 17.13 6.53 -7.37
N GLU A 79 16.30 5.55 -7.74
CA GLU A 79 15.50 5.49 -8.95
C GLU A 79 13.99 5.52 -8.64
N LYS A 80 13.60 6.15 -7.51
CA LYS A 80 12.22 6.08 -6.99
C LYS A 80 11.18 6.53 -8.02
N ALA A 81 11.37 7.67 -8.66
CA ALA A 81 10.40 8.20 -9.63
C ALA A 81 10.25 7.30 -10.87
N GLU A 82 11.36 6.73 -11.35
CA GLU A 82 11.34 5.79 -12.48
C GLU A 82 10.67 4.47 -12.09
N ALA A 83 10.95 3.96 -10.89
CA ALA A 83 10.29 2.78 -10.35
C ALA A 83 8.78 2.98 -10.20
N GLU A 84 8.35 4.17 -9.74
CA GLU A 84 6.93 4.54 -9.66
C GLU A 84 6.24 4.56 -11.02
N ALA A 85 6.93 5.06 -12.05
CA ALA A 85 6.41 5.10 -13.41
C ALA A 85 6.20 3.68 -14.00
N LEU A 86 7.20 2.82 -13.86
CA LEU A 86 7.09 1.41 -14.27
C LEU A 86 6.01 0.67 -13.49
N LEU A 87 5.98 0.88 -12.17
CA LEU A 87 4.99 0.26 -11.30
C LEU A 87 3.56 0.65 -11.68
N LYS A 88 3.30 1.93 -11.91
CA LYS A 88 1.98 2.42 -12.33
C LYS A 88 1.53 1.77 -13.65
N LEU A 89 2.43 1.67 -14.62
CA LEU A 89 2.16 1.03 -15.91
C LEU A 89 1.76 -0.45 -15.74
N GLU A 90 2.52 -1.20 -14.95
CA GLU A 90 2.25 -2.62 -14.71
C GLU A 90 0.94 -2.82 -13.93
N ILE A 91 0.65 -1.98 -12.93
CA ILE A 91 -0.63 -2.02 -12.20
C ILE A 91 -1.80 -1.76 -13.16
N LEU A 92 -1.74 -0.73 -14.01
CA LEU A 92 -2.80 -0.44 -15.00
C LEU A 92 -3.00 -1.62 -15.95
N THR A 93 -1.92 -2.27 -16.37
CA THR A 93 -1.97 -3.46 -17.21
C THR A 93 -2.75 -4.59 -16.53
N GLN A 94 -2.46 -4.89 -15.27
CA GLN A 94 -3.17 -5.92 -14.53
C GLN A 94 -4.63 -5.54 -14.19
N LEU A 95 -4.91 -4.29 -13.88
CA LEU A 95 -6.27 -3.81 -13.66
C LEU A 95 -7.14 -4.02 -14.91
N ASN A 96 -6.60 -3.82 -16.11
CA ASN A 96 -7.33 -4.05 -17.34
C ASN A 96 -7.68 -5.54 -17.56
N LEU A 97 -6.93 -6.46 -16.97
CA LEU A 97 -7.17 -7.90 -17.05
C LEU A 97 -8.13 -8.43 -15.96
N LEU A 98 -8.50 -7.62 -14.99
CA LEU A 98 -9.19 -8.06 -13.77
C LEU A 98 -10.68 -8.42 -13.96
N GLY A 99 -11.27 -8.27 -15.16
CA GLY A 99 -12.71 -8.48 -15.36
C GLY A 99 -13.57 -7.46 -14.58
N ASP A 100 -14.59 -7.91 -13.85
CA ASP A 100 -15.49 -7.06 -13.06
C ASP A 100 -15.05 -6.91 -11.59
N ASP A 101 -14.02 -7.63 -11.19
CA ASP A 101 -13.50 -7.60 -9.83
C ASP A 101 -12.84 -6.25 -9.50
N LYS A 102 -12.76 -5.96 -8.19
CA LYS A 102 -12.15 -4.73 -7.69
C LYS A 102 -11.13 -5.02 -6.61
N VAL A 103 -10.09 -4.19 -6.56
CA VAL A 103 -9.00 -4.28 -5.59
C VAL A 103 -8.81 -2.96 -4.85
N MET A 104 -8.14 -2.99 -3.72
CA MET A 104 -7.52 -1.81 -3.13
C MET A 104 -6.03 -1.79 -3.45
N LEU A 105 -5.47 -0.61 -3.56
CA LEU A 105 -4.04 -0.40 -3.73
C LEU A 105 -3.48 0.28 -2.50
N LYS A 106 -2.32 -0.18 -2.01
CA LYS A 106 -1.56 0.48 -0.97
C LYS A 106 -0.17 0.82 -1.51
N LEU A 107 0.08 2.10 -1.73
CA LEU A 107 1.25 2.58 -2.45
C LEU A 107 2.11 3.49 -1.58
N THR A 108 3.39 3.54 -1.88
CA THR A 108 4.30 4.55 -1.33
C THR A 108 3.85 5.93 -1.80
N LEU A 109 3.88 6.92 -0.92
CA LEU A 109 3.64 8.32 -1.30
C LEU A 109 4.54 8.71 -2.48
N PRO A 110 3.97 9.19 -3.59
CA PRO A 110 4.73 9.37 -4.83
C PRO A 110 5.71 10.54 -4.75
N THR A 111 6.68 10.52 -5.66
CA THR A 111 7.66 11.60 -5.83
C THR A 111 6.98 12.87 -6.33
N GLU A 112 6.06 12.74 -7.29
CA GLU A 112 5.29 13.85 -7.87
C GLU A 112 3.86 13.85 -7.31
N ALA A 113 3.34 15.02 -6.98
CA ALA A 113 1.97 15.19 -6.51
C ALA A 113 0.96 14.67 -7.54
N ASN A 114 -0.06 13.95 -7.07
CA ASN A 114 -1.13 13.37 -7.91
C ASN A 114 -0.65 12.34 -8.95
N PHE A 115 0.57 11.82 -8.85
CA PHE A 115 1.11 10.86 -9.82
C PHE A 115 0.22 9.62 -10.01
N TYR A 116 -0.44 9.16 -8.93
CA TYR A 116 -1.35 8.00 -8.95
C TYR A 116 -2.82 8.37 -9.16
N LYS A 117 -3.14 9.60 -9.55
CA LYS A 117 -4.54 10.05 -9.75
C LYS A 117 -5.32 9.14 -10.71
N GLU A 118 -4.67 8.66 -11.77
CA GLU A 118 -5.26 7.71 -12.72
C GLU A 118 -5.65 6.37 -12.06
N LEU A 119 -4.87 5.90 -11.08
CA LEU A 119 -5.20 4.72 -10.29
C LEU A 119 -6.33 5.00 -9.29
N VAL A 120 -6.35 6.20 -8.70
CA VAL A 120 -7.42 6.65 -7.79
C VAL A 120 -8.77 6.68 -8.51
N ASP A 121 -8.79 7.15 -9.76
CA ASP A 121 -10.01 7.29 -10.57
C ASP A 121 -10.39 6.00 -11.32
N HIS A 122 -9.56 4.96 -11.25
CA HIS A 122 -9.78 3.74 -12.00
C HIS A 122 -10.99 2.96 -11.49
N PRO A 123 -11.94 2.53 -12.37
CA PRO A 123 -13.22 1.93 -11.95
C PRO A 123 -13.08 0.59 -11.20
N LYS A 124 -11.94 -0.09 -11.36
CA LYS A 124 -11.62 -1.35 -10.66
C LYS A 124 -10.82 -1.16 -9.37
N VAL A 125 -10.54 0.08 -8.98
CA VAL A 125 -9.87 0.41 -7.73
C VAL A 125 -10.89 0.97 -6.74
N ILE A 126 -11.10 0.25 -5.63
CA ILE A 126 -12.00 0.70 -4.56
C ILE A 126 -11.42 1.93 -3.87
N LYS A 127 -10.13 1.89 -3.56
CA LYS A 127 -9.39 2.96 -2.89
C LYS A 127 -7.89 2.80 -3.09
N VAL A 128 -7.20 3.91 -3.26
CA VAL A 128 -5.74 3.97 -3.12
C VAL A 128 -5.43 4.51 -1.72
N VAL A 129 -4.69 3.73 -0.95
CA VAL A 129 -4.22 4.15 0.37
C VAL A 129 -2.70 4.33 0.35
N ALA A 130 -2.20 5.34 1.07
CA ALA A 130 -0.78 5.65 1.14
C ALA A 130 -0.13 4.96 2.34
N LEU A 131 1.04 4.36 2.14
CA LEU A 131 1.94 3.98 3.23
C LEU A 131 2.95 5.10 3.51
N SER A 132 3.42 5.23 4.76
CA SER A 132 4.43 6.23 5.11
C SER A 132 5.86 5.86 4.70
N GLY A 133 6.16 4.58 4.50
CA GLY A 133 7.44 4.07 3.93
C GLY A 133 8.69 4.35 4.75
N GLY A 134 8.57 5.10 5.85
CA GLY A 134 9.71 5.56 6.67
C GLY A 134 9.87 7.08 6.65
N TYR A 135 9.04 7.82 5.93
CA TYR A 135 8.91 9.27 6.12
C TYR A 135 8.49 9.57 7.57
N SER A 136 8.89 10.72 8.10
CA SER A 136 8.35 11.28 9.34
C SER A 136 6.84 11.48 9.20
N ARG A 137 6.13 11.65 10.31
CA ARG A 137 4.68 11.96 10.27
C ARG A 137 4.41 13.23 9.47
N ASP A 138 5.18 14.28 9.72
CA ASP A 138 4.99 15.57 9.08
C ASP A 138 5.22 15.48 7.57
N ASP A 139 6.31 14.82 7.13
CA ASP A 139 6.58 14.64 5.71
C ASP A 139 5.53 13.76 5.02
N ALA A 140 5.12 12.66 5.67
CA ALA A 140 4.11 11.76 5.13
C ALA A 140 2.76 12.47 5.01
N THR A 141 2.38 13.27 6.00
CA THR A 141 1.13 14.02 6.04
C THR A 141 1.13 15.12 4.98
N ALA A 142 2.22 15.89 4.86
CA ALA A 142 2.37 16.91 3.84
C ALA A 142 2.27 16.32 2.41
N LYS A 143 3.00 15.22 2.15
CA LYS A 143 2.92 14.53 0.86
C LYS A 143 1.53 13.96 0.57
N LEU A 144 0.84 13.42 1.58
CA LEU A 144 -0.51 12.91 1.40
C LEU A 144 -1.49 14.01 0.99
N ALA A 145 -1.42 15.18 1.61
CA ALA A 145 -2.28 16.32 1.31
C ALA A 145 -2.15 16.83 -0.14
N GLU A 146 -1.04 16.52 -0.82
CA GLU A 146 -0.83 16.85 -2.23
C GLU A 146 -1.43 15.81 -3.19
N ASN A 147 -1.96 14.69 -2.67
CA ASN A 147 -2.41 13.55 -3.48
C ASN A 147 -3.93 13.32 -3.36
N GLN A 148 -4.68 13.99 -4.23
CA GLN A 148 -6.14 14.00 -4.23
C GLN A 148 -6.77 12.61 -4.34
N GLY A 149 -7.67 12.30 -3.40
CA GLY A 149 -8.43 11.05 -3.36
C GLY A 149 -7.66 9.88 -2.75
N MET A 150 -6.39 10.03 -2.40
CA MET A 150 -5.66 9.06 -1.55
C MET A 150 -6.01 9.30 -0.08
N ILE A 151 -5.98 8.24 0.72
CA ILE A 151 -6.11 8.32 2.18
C ILE A 151 -4.94 7.63 2.86
N ALA A 152 -4.69 7.94 4.12
CA ALA A 152 -3.61 7.34 4.87
C ALA A 152 -3.88 5.87 5.25
N SER A 153 -2.84 5.04 5.17
CA SER A 153 -2.73 3.76 5.86
C SER A 153 -1.36 3.70 6.55
N PHE A 154 -1.14 4.66 7.45
CA PHE A 154 0.11 4.84 8.16
C PHE A 154 0.16 3.94 9.39
N SER A 155 1.33 3.39 9.68
CA SER A 155 1.62 2.66 10.92
C SER A 155 2.66 3.42 11.73
N ARG A 156 3.91 3.45 11.28
CA ARG A 156 4.99 4.12 12.01
C ARG A 156 4.76 5.63 12.17
N ALA A 157 4.30 6.31 11.14
CA ALA A 157 3.99 7.74 11.23
C ALA A 157 2.83 8.03 12.19
N LEU A 158 1.83 7.12 12.31
CA LEU A 158 0.75 7.27 13.29
C LEU A 158 1.28 7.19 14.72
N THR A 159 2.18 6.25 15.00
CA THR A 159 2.69 6.00 16.36
C THR A 159 3.95 6.78 16.70
N GLU A 160 4.40 7.67 15.82
CA GLU A 160 5.55 8.54 16.08
C GLU A 160 5.28 9.45 17.28
N GLY A 161 6.24 9.48 18.22
CA GLY A 161 6.10 10.23 19.47
C GLY A 161 5.35 9.51 20.59
N VAL A 162 4.75 8.34 20.32
CA VAL A 162 4.15 7.49 21.35
C VAL A 162 5.24 6.72 22.09
N SER A 163 5.16 6.70 23.42
CA SER A 163 6.16 6.06 24.29
C SER A 163 5.46 5.36 25.47
N ALA A 164 6.02 4.23 25.91
CA ALA A 164 5.56 3.49 27.08
C ALA A 164 5.75 4.26 28.43
N GLN A 165 6.47 5.37 28.43
CA GLN A 165 6.69 6.24 29.57
C GLN A 165 5.61 7.33 29.73
N GLN A 166 4.76 7.52 28.73
CA GLN A 166 3.63 8.46 28.78
C GLN A 166 2.57 7.95 29.74
N ASN A 167 1.93 8.85 30.46
CA ASN A 167 0.68 8.54 31.13
C ASN A 167 -0.49 8.54 30.15
N ASP A 168 -1.68 8.13 30.59
CA ASP A 168 -2.83 7.96 29.70
C ASP A 168 -3.23 9.27 29.00
N GLU A 169 -3.21 10.41 29.70
CA GLU A 169 -3.54 11.72 29.15
C GLU A 169 -2.53 12.17 28.07
N GLU A 170 -1.25 11.97 28.31
CA GLU A 170 -0.17 12.27 27.35
C GLU A 170 -0.26 11.35 26.12
N PHE A 171 -0.54 10.06 26.32
CA PHE A 171 -0.72 9.09 25.27
C PHE A 171 -1.91 9.46 24.37
N GLU A 172 -3.07 9.70 24.97
CA GLU A 172 -4.29 10.10 24.24
C GLU A 172 -4.05 11.39 23.45
N ALA A 173 -3.50 12.42 24.07
CA ALA A 173 -3.23 13.69 23.39
C ALA A 173 -2.26 13.53 22.20
N THR A 174 -1.21 12.70 22.36
CA THR A 174 -0.25 12.43 21.28
C THR A 174 -0.92 11.70 20.12
N LEU A 175 -1.75 10.69 20.42
CA LEU A 175 -2.42 9.88 19.40
C LEU A 175 -3.51 10.68 18.69
N ASP A 176 -4.33 11.44 19.43
CA ASP A 176 -5.39 12.28 18.87
C ASP A 176 -4.83 13.34 17.92
N ALA A 177 -3.75 14.01 18.31
CA ALA A 177 -3.08 14.98 17.44
C ALA A 177 -2.54 14.33 16.16
N ALA A 178 -1.98 13.11 16.26
CA ALA A 178 -1.52 12.35 15.11
C ALA A 178 -2.68 11.95 14.18
N ILE A 179 -3.77 11.43 14.75
CA ILE A 179 -4.97 11.03 14.00
C ILE A 179 -5.57 12.25 13.27
N GLU A 180 -5.75 13.37 13.97
CA GLU A 180 -6.34 14.57 13.37
C GLU A 180 -5.52 15.10 12.22
N GLY A 181 -4.20 15.22 12.35
CA GLY A 181 -3.33 15.68 11.26
C GLY A 181 -3.39 14.76 10.05
N ILE A 182 -3.34 13.45 10.26
CA ILE A 182 -3.42 12.44 9.19
C ILE A 182 -4.82 12.44 8.53
N TYR A 183 -5.87 12.60 9.33
CA TYR A 183 -7.25 12.69 8.85
C TYR A 183 -7.44 13.90 7.94
N GLN A 184 -7.00 15.08 8.37
CA GLN A 184 -7.10 16.30 7.55
C GLN A 184 -6.37 16.15 6.20
N ALA A 185 -5.19 15.52 6.18
CA ALA A 185 -4.46 15.24 4.95
C ALA A 185 -5.15 14.21 4.04
N SER A 186 -6.09 13.43 4.57
CA SER A 186 -6.86 12.42 3.82
C SER A 186 -8.18 12.95 3.26
N LEU A 187 -8.50 14.23 3.47
CA LEU A 187 -9.74 14.88 2.98
C LEU A 187 -9.59 15.54 1.60
N THR A 188 -8.45 15.40 0.95
CA THR A 188 -8.12 16.05 -0.34
C THR A 188 -8.72 15.34 -1.55
#